data_96a3c4f99c303c04ef789e4217c04bf2
#
_entry.id   96a3c4f99c303c04ef789e4217c04bf2
#
_cell.length_a   1.000
_cell.length_b   1.000
_cell.length_c   1.000
_cell.angle_alpha   90.00
_cell.angle_beta   90.00
_cell.angle_gamma   90.00
#
_symmetry.space_group_name_H-M   'P 1'
#
loop_
_entity.id
_entity.type
_entity.pdbx_description
1 polymer ?
#
loop_
_entity_poly.entity_id
_entity_poly.type
_entity_poly.pdbx_seq_one_letter_code
_entity_poly.pdbx_strand_id
1 'polypeptide(L)'
;LEQAGNARPFAESAAALLRRRLAANEADKAAWVAGKLLARVTREGVPEDLRALVAQMQARLTASEQALEVEREAHAATLEQLTAAKNAIQLTALQIEKYKVELARLRRMKFGQSSERLARQADQLELTLEELEAEQAHATCEVEGKVAEDGPVAVPNRPRRKPLPEHLPRDEVVHSAPAADGCMACGGTMAGLGEDVTEVLEYVPGSFRVVRHVRPKLACTCCDAISQAPAPALPVPRGKAGPGLLAHVVVSKFADHLPLYRQSQIYAREGVDLSRSTLADWLGQVTWLLQPLVDRIADHVMAGPKLHADDTPVPVLAPGTGKTATGRLWVYLRDNRRWSPSDRPAALFRYSPDRKGERPREHLKTFSGFLQADAYAGFDRLYAPDRAEGLIAPVACWAHARRKLHDVLKADANSVAAQGLRRIGEFYEIERMIAAEPPEIRRQARKVSRFKALEFFAWAEDILARASARSPLAEALRYAVKLKPQLLAYTEDGRLEIDNNPAENALRGICVGRKNWLFAGADCGGERAAAMYSLIETAKLNSVNPQEWLADALDRIGKGHPINRIDELLPWNWSKPDCSSTYRSDEADCSGAGLVL
;
A
#
# COMPACT_ATOMS: atom_id res chain seq x y z
N LEU A 1 32.19 -24.10 -3.42
CA LEU A 1 32.24 -22.67 -2.99
C LEU A 1 31.50 -22.40 -1.68
N GLU A 2 30.64 -23.31 -1.19
CA GLU A 2 29.94 -23.15 0.10
C GLU A 2 30.78 -23.53 1.35
N GLN A 3 31.93 -24.18 1.19
CA GLN A 3 32.78 -24.53 2.32
C GLN A 3 33.86 -23.49 2.70
N ALA A 4 34.00 -22.43 1.91
CA ALA A 4 34.98 -21.36 2.20
C ALA A 4 34.39 -20.21 3.07
N GLY A 5 33.09 -20.13 3.26
CA GLY A 5 32.40 -19.08 4.03
C GLY A 5 32.51 -19.21 5.57
N ASN A 6 32.76 -20.43 6.09
CA ASN A 6 32.80 -20.68 7.53
C ASN A 6 34.19 -20.63 8.17
N ALA A 7 35.25 -20.43 7.38
CA ALA A 7 36.64 -20.41 7.91
C ALA A 7 37.09 -19.02 8.39
N ARG A 8 36.49 -17.92 7.93
CA ARG A 8 36.87 -16.54 8.31
C ARG A 8 36.64 -16.21 9.79
N PRO A 9 35.52 -16.49 10.41
CA PRO A 9 35.31 -16.17 11.84
C PRO A 9 36.23 -16.93 12.77
N PHE A 10 36.65 -18.16 12.40
CA PHE A 10 37.57 -18.97 13.18
C PHE A 10 39.01 -18.46 13.11
N ALA A 11 39.44 -17.97 11.95
CA ALA A 11 40.76 -17.40 11.75
C ALA A 11 40.93 -16.06 12.48
N GLU A 12 39.93 -15.21 12.50
CA GLU A 12 39.92 -13.94 13.25
C GLU A 12 39.88 -14.16 14.76
N SER A 13 39.13 -15.14 15.26
CA SER A 13 39.14 -15.52 16.67
C SER A 13 40.45 -16.12 17.12
N ALA A 14 41.10 -16.96 16.30
CA ALA A 14 42.42 -17.52 16.58
C ALA A 14 43.52 -16.46 16.55
N ALA A 15 43.47 -15.49 15.64
CA ALA A 15 44.42 -14.37 15.58
C ALA A 15 44.29 -13.43 16.80
N ALA A 16 43.06 -13.19 17.28
CA ALA A 16 42.81 -12.44 18.51
C ALA A 16 43.33 -13.16 19.76
N LEU A 17 43.15 -14.47 19.85
CA LEU A 17 43.68 -15.29 20.92
C LEU A 17 45.23 -15.35 20.93
N LEU A 18 45.86 -15.43 19.74
CA LEU A 18 47.32 -15.38 19.60
C LEU A 18 47.89 -14.02 19.98
N ARG A 19 47.23 -12.90 19.60
CA ARG A 19 47.64 -11.55 20.03
C ARG A 19 47.55 -11.38 21.55
N ARG A 20 46.49 -11.91 22.20
CA ARG A 20 46.34 -11.90 23.67
C ARG A 20 47.41 -12.71 24.37
N ARG A 21 47.77 -13.90 23.84
CA ARG A 21 48.88 -14.72 24.39
C ARG A 21 50.24 -14.11 24.21
N LEU A 22 50.50 -13.42 23.07
CA LEU A 22 51.74 -12.70 22.85
C LEU A 22 51.89 -11.50 23.79
N ALA A 23 50.83 -10.72 24.00
CA ALA A 23 50.80 -9.59 24.92
C ALA A 23 51.01 -10.04 26.39
N ALA A 24 50.35 -11.13 26.82
CA ALA A 24 50.55 -11.71 28.13
C ALA A 24 52.00 -12.22 28.32
N ASN A 25 52.57 -12.84 27.29
CA ASN A 25 53.96 -13.35 27.37
C ASN A 25 55.01 -12.23 27.39
N GLU A 26 54.73 -11.06 26.78
CA GLU A 26 55.60 -9.88 26.91
C GLU A 26 55.46 -9.21 28.30
N ALA A 27 54.25 -9.16 28.87
CA ALA A 27 54.03 -8.67 30.22
C ALA A 27 54.72 -9.56 31.28
N ASP A 28 54.66 -10.89 31.14
CA ASP A 28 55.34 -11.83 32.00
C ASP A 28 56.86 -11.73 31.90
N LYS A 29 57.42 -11.48 30.70
CA LYS A 29 58.83 -11.22 30.50
C LYS A 29 59.24 -9.89 31.14
N ALA A 30 58.45 -8.86 31.00
CA ALA A 30 58.73 -7.55 31.63
C ALA A 30 58.70 -7.65 33.16
N ALA A 31 57.75 -8.36 33.74
CA ALA A 31 57.65 -8.63 35.17
C ALA A 31 58.82 -9.43 35.69
N TRP A 32 59.30 -10.45 34.95
CA TRP A 32 60.47 -11.25 35.31
C TRP A 32 61.75 -10.43 35.25
N VAL A 33 61.95 -9.58 34.22
CA VAL A 33 63.09 -8.67 34.10
C VAL A 33 63.09 -7.61 35.21
N ALA A 34 61.91 -7.05 35.53
CA ALA A 34 61.70 -6.11 36.63
C ALA A 34 62.05 -6.77 37.97
N GLY A 35 61.62 -8.01 38.22
CA GLY A 35 61.95 -8.77 39.42
C GLY A 35 63.46 -9.04 39.61
N LYS A 36 64.18 -9.37 38.50
CA LYS A 36 65.60 -9.53 38.52
C LYS A 36 66.39 -8.22 38.76
N LEU A 37 65.95 -7.12 38.18
CA LEU A 37 66.48 -5.80 38.41
C LEU A 37 66.23 -5.36 39.88
N LEU A 38 65.06 -5.62 40.43
CA LEU A 38 64.73 -5.36 41.82
C LEU A 38 65.65 -6.12 42.79
N ALA A 39 65.87 -7.43 42.52
CA ALA A 39 66.72 -8.27 43.33
C ALA A 39 68.23 -7.81 43.31
N ARG A 40 68.62 -7.07 42.25
CA ARG A 40 69.95 -6.44 42.18
C ARG A 40 70.05 -5.11 42.93
N VAL A 41 68.94 -4.34 42.98
CA VAL A 41 68.91 -3.01 43.67
C VAL A 41 68.79 -3.16 45.18
N THR A 42 68.35 -4.29 45.71
CA THR A 42 68.25 -4.58 47.15
C THR A 42 69.52 -5.09 47.81
N ARG A 43 70.63 -5.24 47.03
CA ARG A 43 71.92 -5.55 47.63
C ARG A 43 72.63 -4.33 48.23
N GLU A 44 73.37 -4.57 49.33
CA GLU A 44 74.06 -3.52 50.07
C GLU A 44 75.03 -2.71 49.16
N GLY A 45 74.87 -1.36 49.19
CA GLY A 45 75.73 -0.44 48.42
C GLY A 45 74.96 0.49 47.45
N VAL A 46 73.62 0.44 47.34
CA VAL A 46 72.85 1.37 46.50
C VAL A 46 72.50 2.66 47.27
N PRO A 47 72.76 3.85 46.67
CA PRO A 47 72.35 5.14 47.29
C PRO A 47 70.91 5.20 47.67
N GLU A 48 70.56 5.85 48.78
CA GLU A 48 69.25 5.92 49.38
C GLU A 48 68.19 6.61 48.46
N ASP A 49 68.68 7.62 47.71
CA ASP A 49 67.88 8.32 46.68
C ASP A 49 67.32 7.42 45.57
N LEU A 50 68.15 6.43 45.15
CA LEU A 50 67.78 5.45 44.12
C LEU A 50 66.77 4.43 44.66
N ARG A 51 66.87 4.06 45.94
CA ARG A 51 65.88 3.16 46.57
C ARG A 51 64.51 3.86 46.69
N ALA A 52 64.49 5.14 47.07
CA ALA A 52 63.29 5.94 47.16
C ALA A 52 62.61 6.14 45.80
N LEU A 53 63.39 6.39 44.74
CA LEU A 53 62.89 6.49 43.35
C LEU A 53 62.29 5.18 42.84
N VAL A 54 62.94 4.04 43.12
CA VAL A 54 62.41 2.71 42.73
C VAL A 54 61.12 2.40 43.46
N ALA A 55 61.03 2.71 44.78
CA ALA A 55 59.82 2.53 45.56
C ALA A 55 58.67 3.43 45.05
N GLN A 56 58.97 4.65 44.66
CA GLN A 56 58.00 5.54 44.06
C GLN A 56 57.49 5.07 42.69
N MET A 57 58.40 4.56 41.85
CA MET A 57 58.05 4.00 40.56
C MET A 57 57.17 2.73 40.69
N GLN A 58 57.49 1.88 41.68
CA GLN A 58 56.69 0.70 42.01
C GLN A 58 55.29 1.07 42.49
N ALA A 59 55.16 2.04 43.38
CA ALA A 59 53.87 2.51 43.85
C ALA A 59 53.01 3.09 42.69
N ARG A 60 53.66 3.81 41.74
CA ARG A 60 52.99 4.31 40.54
C ARG A 60 52.57 3.19 39.59
N LEU A 61 53.38 2.16 39.44
CA LEU A 61 53.09 1.00 38.59
C LEU A 61 51.86 0.23 39.15
N THR A 62 51.90 -0.07 40.46
CA THR A 62 50.79 -0.75 41.14
C THR A 62 49.47 0.05 41.08
N ALA A 63 49.55 1.36 41.24
CA ALA A 63 48.37 2.23 41.11
C ALA A 63 47.83 2.26 39.67
N SER A 64 48.73 2.25 38.68
CA SER A 64 48.36 2.18 37.25
C SER A 64 47.74 0.82 36.86
N GLU A 65 48.30 -0.27 37.43
CA GLU A 65 47.74 -1.62 37.22
C GLU A 65 46.33 -1.77 37.84
N GLN A 66 46.15 -1.25 39.04
CA GLN A 66 44.84 -1.22 39.70
C GLN A 66 43.80 -0.34 38.93
N ALA A 67 44.22 0.81 38.42
CA ALA A 67 43.37 1.65 37.60
C ALA A 67 42.96 0.96 36.30
N LEU A 68 43.92 0.28 35.64
CA LEU A 68 43.66 -0.49 34.42
C LEU A 68 42.71 -1.66 34.65
N GLU A 69 42.79 -2.32 35.79
CA GLU A 69 41.88 -3.43 36.13
C GLU A 69 40.43 -2.92 36.37
N VAL A 70 40.28 -1.81 37.07
CA VAL A 70 38.95 -1.16 37.25
C VAL A 70 38.36 -0.73 35.91
N GLU A 71 39.20 -0.20 35.00
CA GLU A 71 38.76 0.18 33.66
C GLU A 71 38.36 -1.05 32.81
N ARG A 72 39.09 -2.16 32.93
CA ARG A 72 38.74 -3.43 32.29
C ARG A 72 37.42 -4.01 32.77
N GLU A 73 37.18 -3.98 34.11
CA GLU A 73 35.93 -4.44 34.68
C GLU A 73 34.74 -3.56 34.21
N ALA A 74 34.90 -2.24 34.20
CA ALA A 74 33.90 -1.31 33.69
C ALA A 74 33.62 -1.54 32.21
N HIS A 75 34.65 -1.76 31.40
CA HIS A 75 34.51 -2.05 29.97
C HIS A 75 33.81 -3.42 29.74
N ALA A 76 34.14 -4.44 30.54
CA ALA A 76 33.48 -5.74 30.48
C ALA A 76 31.99 -5.65 30.81
N ALA A 77 31.64 -4.89 31.84
CA ALA A 77 30.24 -4.65 32.22
C ALA A 77 29.45 -3.89 31.12
N THR A 78 30.09 -2.91 30.48
CA THR A 78 29.49 -2.17 29.35
C THR A 78 29.27 -3.08 28.13
N LEU A 79 30.20 -3.96 27.83
CA LEU A 79 30.09 -4.95 26.74
C LEU A 79 28.98 -5.97 27.00
N GLU A 80 28.81 -6.39 28.24
CA GLU A 80 27.72 -7.30 28.64
C GLU A 80 26.35 -6.61 28.50
N GLN A 81 26.22 -5.36 28.95
CA GLN A 81 24.99 -4.56 28.76
C GLN A 81 24.65 -4.35 27.27
N LEU A 82 25.65 -4.04 26.45
CA LEU A 82 25.47 -3.86 25.00
C LEU A 82 25.03 -5.16 24.32
N THR A 83 25.60 -6.28 24.75
CA THR A 83 25.25 -7.59 24.22
C THR A 83 23.81 -7.97 24.61
N ALA A 84 23.42 -7.72 25.85
CA ALA A 84 22.04 -7.93 26.33
C ALA A 84 21.04 -7.06 25.57
N ALA A 85 21.35 -5.77 25.33
CA ALA A 85 20.50 -4.87 24.57
C ALA A 85 20.34 -5.33 23.09
N LYS A 86 21.42 -5.75 22.44
CA LYS A 86 21.38 -6.30 21.08
C LYS A 86 20.53 -7.55 20.99
N ASN A 87 20.65 -8.46 21.96
CA ASN A 87 19.83 -9.65 22.02
C ASN A 87 18.34 -9.32 22.23
N ALA A 88 18.01 -8.34 23.05
CA ALA A 88 16.65 -7.87 23.23
C ALA A 88 16.06 -7.30 21.92
N ILE A 89 16.81 -6.49 21.18
CA ILE A 89 16.41 -5.96 19.87
C ILE A 89 16.15 -7.11 18.87
N GLN A 90 17.01 -8.14 18.85
CA GLN A 90 16.81 -9.30 17.98
C GLN A 90 15.55 -10.09 18.35
N LEU A 91 15.25 -10.28 19.64
CA LEU A 91 14.03 -10.94 20.10
C LEU A 91 12.78 -10.14 19.70
N THR A 92 12.82 -8.82 19.84
CA THR A 92 11.72 -7.94 19.41
C THR A 92 11.52 -8.02 17.89
N ALA A 93 12.60 -8.05 17.10
CA ALA A 93 12.52 -8.23 15.65
C ALA A 93 11.85 -9.55 15.26
N LEU A 94 12.17 -10.66 15.95
CA LEU A 94 11.53 -11.94 15.72
C LEU A 94 10.05 -11.93 16.11
N GLN A 95 9.67 -11.22 17.16
CA GLN A 95 8.27 -11.03 17.56
C GLN A 95 7.50 -10.23 16.51
N ILE A 96 8.08 -9.17 15.99
CA ILE A 96 7.52 -8.35 14.89
C ILE A 96 7.26 -9.23 13.66
N GLU A 97 8.23 -10.04 13.25
CA GLU A 97 8.06 -10.95 12.10
C GLU A 97 6.97 -12.00 12.36
N LYS A 98 6.89 -12.56 13.57
CA LYS A 98 5.82 -13.47 13.96
C LYS A 98 4.45 -12.81 13.85
N TYR A 99 4.29 -11.58 14.33
CA TYR A 99 3.03 -10.86 14.26
C TYR A 99 2.68 -10.43 12.83
N LYS A 100 3.66 -10.08 12.00
CA LYS A 100 3.45 -9.84 10.55
C LYS A 100 2.90 -11.07 9.84
N VAL A 101 3.44 -12.25 10.14
CA VAL A 101 2.95 -13.51 9.58
C VAL A 101 1.53 -13.83 10.08
N GLU A 102 1.25 -13.63 11.37
CA GLU A 102 -0.08 -13.86 11.93
C GLU A 102 -1.10 -12.85 11.40
N LEU A 103 -0.72 -11.57 11.27
CA LEU A 103 -1.54 -10.55 10.63
C LEU A 103 -1.85 -10.88 9.17
N ALA A 104 -0.83 -11.32 8.42
CA ALA A 104 -1.03 -11.78 7.04
C ALA A 104 -1.97 -12.99 6.97
N ARG A 105 -1.87 -13.90 7.95
CA ARG A 105 -2.78 -15.03 8.11
C ARG A 105 -4.22 -14.58 8.42
N LEU A 106 -4.41 -13.68 9.40
CA LEU A 106 -5.72 -13.12 9.75
C LEU A 106 -6.33 -12.34 8.57
N ARG A 107 -5.54 -11.56 7.86
CA ARG A 107 -5.98 -10.86 6.64
C ARG A 107 -6.45 -11.82 5.55
N ARG A 108 -5.79 -12.98 5.37
CA ARG A 108 -6.24 -14.03 4.42
C ARG A 108 -7.52 -14.74 4.88
N MET A 109 -7.72 -14.89 6.20
CA MET A 109 -8.92 -15.50 6.77
C MET A 109 -10.15 -14.60 6.81
N LYS A 110 -10.00 -13.30 6.52
CA LYS A 110 -11.05 -12.25 6.61
C LYS A 110 -12.19 -12.39 5.59
N PHE A 111 -12.17 -13.39 4.71
CA PHE A 111 -13.17 -13.62 3.67
C PHE A 111 -14.20 -14.71 4.07
N GLY A 112 -15.02 -14.45 5.13
CA GLY A 112 -16.09 -15.34 5.57
C GLY A 112 -16.96 -14.73 6.66
N GLN A 113 -18.15 -15.31 6.92
CA GLN A 113 -19.18 -14.82 7.86
C GLN A 113 -18.79 -14.62 9.33
N SER A 114 -17.58 -15.02 9.74
CA SER A 114 -17.06 -14.79 11.11
C SER A 114 -16.25 -13.50 11.26
N SER A 115 -16.47 -12.51 10.39
CA SER A 115 -15.46 -11.48 10.11
C SER A 115 -15.28 -10.39 11.19
N GLU A 116 -16.25 -10.08 12.05
CA GLU A 116 -16.08 -8.99 13.02
C GLU A 116 -15.09 -9.29 14.13
N ARG A 117 -15.07 -10.54 14.63
CA ARG A 117 -14.10 -10.97 15.65
C ARG A 117 -12.69 -11.03 15.11
N LEU A 118 -12.54 -11.57 13.88
CA LEU A 118 -11.25 -11.65 13.19
C LEU A 118 -10.74 -10.26 12.77
N ALA A 119 -11.66 -9.34 12.41
CA ALA A 119 -11.31 -7.96 12.12
C ALA A 119 -10.76 -7.25 13.36
N ARG A 120 -11.45 -7.34 14.50
CA ARG A 120 -10.97 -6.77 15.78
C ARG A 120 -9.64 -7.39 16.22
N GLN A 121 -9.44 -8.68 16.00
CA GLN A 121 -8.15 -9.34 16.28
C GLN A 121 -7.04 -8.83 15.36
N ALA A 122 -7.33 -8.62 14.07
CA ALA A 122 -6.36 -8.06 13.14
C ALA A 122 -6.02 -6.60 13.50
N ASP A 123 -7.03 -5.77 13.78
CA ASP A 123 -6.85 -4.37 14.20
C ASP A 123 -6.05 -4.29 15.52
N GLN A 124 -6.32 -5.18 16.48
CA GLN A 124 -5.55 -5.26 17.73
C GLN A 124 -4.10 -5.69 17.49
N LEU A 125 -3.87 -6.65 16.58
CA LEU A 125 -2.53 -7.09 16.23
C LEU A 125 -1.75 -6.01 15.47
N GLU A 126 -2.43 -5.21 14.62
CA GLU A 126 -1.85 -4.06 13.94
C GLU A 126 -1.35 -3.02 14.95
N LEU A 127 -2.17 -2.65 15.94
CA LEU A 127 -1.77 -1.74 17.01
C LEU A 127 -0.58 -2.27 17.81
N THR A 128 -0.61 -3.56 18.19
CA THR A 128 0.51 -4.18 18.92
C THR A 128 1.79 -4.19 18.08
N LEU A 129 1.67 -4.39 16.76
CA LEU A 129 2.80 -4.36 15.85
C LEU A 129 3.40 -2.96 15.74
N GLU A 130 2.56 -1.91 15.62
CA GLU A 130 2.98 -0.52 15.60
C GLU A 130 3.72 -0.12 16.88
N GLU A 131 3.21 -0.55 18.06
CA GLU A 131 3.85 -0.33 19.35
C GLU A 131 5.24 -1.00 19.42
N LEU A 132 5.35 -2.26 18.99
CA LEU A 132 6.62 -3.00 19.00
C LEU A 132 7.63 -2.43 17.99
N GLU A 133 7.19 -1.98 16.82
CA GLU A 133 8.06 -1.32 15.85
C GLU A 133 8.58 0.03 16.38
N ALA A 134 7.74 0.80 17.08
CA ALA A 134 8.14 2.03 17.74
C ALA A 134 9.12 1.78 18.90
N GLU A 135 8.87 0.75 19.73
CA GLU A 135 9.75 0.35 20.83
C GLU A 135 11.11 -0.15 20.31
N GLN A 136 11.12 -0.94 19.23
CA GLN A 136 12.36 -1.36 18.59
C GLN A 136 13.16 -0.18 18.05
N ALA A 137 12.50 0.79 17.40
CA ALA A 137 13.14 1.99 16.90
C ALA A 137 13.77 2.81 18.06
N HIS A 138 13.04 2.98 19.16
CA HIS A 138 13.54 3.66 20.36
C HIS A 138 14.77 2.95 20.94
N ALA A 139 14.70 1.63 21.16
CA ALA A 139 15.82 0.84 21.70
C ALA A 139 17.05 0.88 20.76
N THR A 140 16.84 0.92 19.44
CA THR A 140 17.91 1.06 18.47
C THR A 140 18.61 2.40 18.58
N CYS A 141 17.84 3.51 18.73
CA CYS A 141 18.38 4.85 18.94
C CYS A 141 19.17 4.95 20.25
N GLU A 142 18.69 4.34 21.34
CA GLU A 142 19.42 4.31 22.62
C GLU A 142 20.78 3.59 22.52
N VAL A 143 20.82 2.47 21.80
CA VAL A 143 22.07 1.70 21.58
C VAL A 143 23.02 2.48 20.67
N GLU A 144 22.52 3.11 19.62
CA GLU A 144 23.34 3.92 18.70
C GLU A 144 23.86 5.19 19.38
N GLY A 145 23.08 5.83 20.26
CA GLY A 145 23.50 6.99 21.04
C GLY A 145 24.67 6.67 21.99
N LYS A 146 24.59 5.55 22.70
CA LYS A 146 25.67 5.09 23.60
C LYS A 146 26.96 4.68 22.88
N VAL A 147 26.86 4.19 21.64
CA VAL A 147 28.02 3.80 20.82
C VAL A 147 28.71 5.02 20.20
N ALA A 148 27.99 6.12 19.96
CA ALA A 148 28.56 7.36 19.40
C ALA A 148 29.50 8.10 20.36
N GLU A 149 29.40 7.86 21.67
CA GLU A 149 30.30 8.44 22.68
C GLU A 149 31.68 7.77 22.75
N ASP A 150 31.85 6.54 22.20
CA ASP A 150 33.04 5.71 22.35
C ASP A 150 33.96 5.61 21.10
N GLY A 151 33.81 6.48 20.08
CA GLY A 151 34.76 6.58 18.94
C GLY A 151 34.32 5.91 17.63
N PRO A 152 35.11 5.99 16.54
CA PRO A 152 34.65 5.65 15.18
C PRO A 152 34.44 4.14 15.01
N VAL A 153 33.20 3.72 15.10
CA VAL A 153 32.75 2.36 14.76
C VAL A 153 32.48 2.29 13.26
N ALA A 154 33.05 1.26 12.59
CA ALA A 154 32.76 0.96 11.19
C ALA A 154 31.23 0.87 10.97
N VAL A 155 30.70 1.79 10.17
CA VAL A 155 29.26 1.90 9.86
C VAL A 155 28.83 0.63 9.13
N PRO A 156 27.89 -0.17 9.66
CA PRO A 156 27.34 -1.29 8.92
C PRO A 156 26.66 -0.79 7.65
N ASN A 157 26.79 -1.56 6.56
CA ASN A 157 26.25 -1.23 5.25
C ASN A 157 24.72 -1.19 5.33
N ARG A 158 24.15 -0.03 5.70
CA ARG A 158 22.70 0.19 5.78
C ARG A 158 22.13 0.17 4.35
N PRO A 159 20.97 -0.46 4.12
CA PRO A 159 20.33 -0.37 2.82
C PRO A 159 20.13 1.10 2.46
N ARG A 160 20.59 1.52 1.28
CA ARG A 160 20.44 2.90 0.82
C ARG A 160 18.97 3.29 0.88
N ARG A 161 18.66 4.39 1.55
CA ARG A 161 17.31 4.98 1.55
C ARG A 161 16.89 5.24 0.10
N LYS A 162 15.64 4.92 -0.25
CA LYS A 162 15.11 5.30 -1.56
C LYS A 162 15.10 6.83 -1.64
N PRO A 163 15.52 7.41 -2.77
CA PRO A 163 15.45 8.86 -2.95
C PRO A 163 14.01 9.35 -2.83
N LEU A 164 13.82 10.57 -2.35
CA LEU A 164 12.51 11.21 -2.30
C LEU A 164 12.02 11.49 -3.73
N PRO A 165 10.67 11.47 -3.98
CA PRO A 165 10.11 11.68 -5.31
C PRO A 165 10.53 13.02 -5.91
N GLU A 166 11.00 13.02 -7.16
CA GLU A 166 11.55 14.21 -7.84
C GLU A 166 10.50 15.28 -8.12
N HIS A 167 9.22 14.89 -8.26
CA HIS A 167 8.11 15.80 -8.56
C HIS A 167 7.65 16.67 -7.38
N LEU A 168 8.15 16.42 -6.16
CA LEU A 168 7.80 17.23 -5.01
C LEU A 168 8.58 18.55 -5.03
N PRO A 169 7.93 19.70 -4.66
CA PRO A 169 8.64 20.96 -4.50
C PRO A 169 9.71 20.83 -3.41
N ARG A 170 10.83 21.53 -3.61
CA ARG A 170 11.95 21.53 -2.69
C ARG A 170 12.22 22.96 -2.24
N ASP A 171 12.15 23.18 -0.93
CA ASP A 171 12.55 24.43 -0.29
C ASP A 171 13.98 24.24 0.21
N GLU A 172 14.91 25.09 -0.26
CA GLU A 172 16.33 25.00 0.10
C GLU A 172 16.62 25.87 1.32
N VAL A 173 17.21 25.26 2.35
CA VAL A 173 17.68 25.96 3.55
C VAL A 173 19.19 25.82 3.63
N VAL A 174 19.91 26.89 3.38
CA VAL A 174 21.38 26.94 3.43
C VAL A 174 21.82 27.24 4.87
N HIS A 175 22.60 26.31 5.45
CA HIS A 175 23.22 26.50 6.76
C HIS A 175 24.66 27.00 6.55
N SER A 176 24.92 28.27 6.87
CA SER A 176 26.27 28.83 6.74
C SER A 176 27.21 28.20 7.77
N ALA A 177 28.42 27.87 7.34
CA ALA A 177 29.46 27.37 8.25
C ALA A 177 29.85 28.43 9.29
N PRO A 178 30.06 28.07 10.56
CA PRO A 178 30.38 29.03 11.64
C PRO A 178 31.72 29.74 11.46
N ALA A 179 32.56 29.31 10.52
CA ALA A 179 33.89 29.88 10.25
C ALA A 179 33.95 30.61 8.89
N ALA A 180 32.83 31.17 8.40
CA ALA A 180 32.79 31.89 7.12
C ALA A 180 33.78 33.07 7.03
N ASP A 181 34.12 33.70 8.15
CA ASP A 181 35.01 34.87 8.26
C ASP A 181 36.48 34.52 8.48
N GLY A 182 36.83 33.23 8.57
CA GLY A 182 38.23 32.76 8.74
C GLY A 182 38.37 31.50 9.59
N CYS A 183 39.49 30.81 9.43
CA CYS A 183 39.78 29.59 10.18
C CYS A 183 39.93 29.87 11.68
N MET A 184 39.10 29.25 12.53
CA MET A 184 39.13 29.42 13.99
C MET A 184 40.46 28.91 14.65
N ALA A 185 41.21 28.06 13.93
CA ALA A 185 42.47 27.53 14.46
C ALA A 185 43.69 28.37 14.07
N CYS A 186 43.73 29.05 12.91
CA CYS A 186 44.88 29.76 12.40
C CYS A 186 44.61 31.14 11.78
N GLY A 187 43.33 31.56 11.69
CA GLY A 187 42.91 32.84 11.11
C GLY A 187 43.04 32.92 9.59
N GLY A 188 43.41 31.83 8.89
CA GLY A 188 43.54 31.78 7.45
C GLY A 188 42.22 31.83 6.69
N THR A 189 42.28 32.16 5.38
CA THR A 189 41.09 32.21 4.53
C THR A 189 40.52 30.80 4.31
N MET A 190 39.21 30.62 4.51
CA MET A 190 38.52 29.37 4.24
C MET A 190 38.09 29.28 2.78
N ALA A 191 38.33 28.15 2.15
CA ALA A 191 37.85 27.85 0.80
C ALA A 191 36.78 26.76 0.84
N GLY A 192 35.78 26.86 -0.03
CA GLY A 192 34.74 25.84 -0.15
C GLY A 192 35.30 24.48 -0.53
N LEU A 193 34.99 23.44 0.27
CA LEU A 193 35.47 22.07 0.04
C LEU A 193 34.35 21.18 -0.58
N GLY A 194 33.11 21.62 -0.55
CA GLY A 194 31.92 20.92 -1.00
C GLY A 194 30.74 21.20 -0.09
N GLU A 195 29.63 20.49 -0.34
CA GLU A 195 28.40 20.61 0.45
C GLU A 195 27.81 19.21 0.70
N ASP A 196 27.26 19.02 1.89
CA ASP A 196 26.46 17.85 2.22
C ASP A 196 24.97 18.24 2.15
N VAL A 197 24.20 17.55 1.32
CA VAL A 197 22.78 17.77 1.14
C VAL A 197 21.98 16.69 1.88
N THR A 198 21.11 17.11 2.78
CA THR A 198 20.17 16.22 3.47
C THR A 198 18.74 16.62 3.11
N GLU A 199 18.00 15.74 2.43
CA GLU A 199 16.59 15.96 2.12
C GLU A 199 15.70 15.41 3.25
N VAL A 200 14.75 16.23 3.72
CA VAL A 200 13.75 15.90 4.74
C VAL A 200 12.36 16.03 4.12
N LEU A 201 11.53 14.99 4.24
CA LEU A 201 10.15 15.04 3.77
C LEU A 201 9.27 15.71 4.83
N GLU A 202 8.67 16.86 4.47
CA GLU A 202 7.74 17.60 5.35
C GLU A 202 6.30 17.47 4.81
N TYR A 203 5.31 17.44 5.71
CA TYR A 203 3.90 17.46 5.35
C TYR A 203 3.31 18.85 5.56
N VAL A 204 2.85 19.45 4.46
CA VAL A 204 2.09 20.71 4.50
C VAL A 204 0.60 20.34 4.45
N PRO A 205 -0.18 20.61 5.50
CA PRO A 205 -1.61 20.33 5.52
C PRO A 205 -2.35 21.00 4.37
N GLY A 206 -3.35 20.32 3.79
CA GLY A 206 -4.24 20.92 2.81
C GLY A 206 -4.95 22.15 3.40
N SER A 207 -5.16 23.17 2.59
CA SER A 207 -5.83 24.40 3.01
C SER A 207 -6.90 24.82 2.01
N PHE A 208 -7.97 25.46 2.51
CA PHE A 208 -8.95 26.09 1.64
C PHE A 208 -8.45 27.41 1.09
N ARG A 209 -8.75 27.67 -0.16
CA ARG A 209 -8.45 28.92 -0.84
C ARG A 209 -9.71 29.49 -1.49
N VAL A 210 -9.97 30.77 -1.32
CA VAL A 210 -11.05 31.47 -2.01
C VAL A 210 -10.53 32.11 -3.28
N VAL A 211 -11.09 31.67 -4.43
CA VAL A 211 -10.84 32.32 -5.72
C VAL A 211 -11.89 33.41 -5.93
N ARG A 212 -11.45 34.67 -5.98
CA ARG A 212 -12.32 35.84 -6.15
C ARG A 212 -12.37 36.25 -7.61
N HIS A 213 -13.50 35.96 -8.28
CA HIS A 213 -13.72 36.38 -9.67
C HIS A 213 -14.31 37.78 -9.70
N VAL A 214 -13.54 38.77 -10.17
CA VAL A 214 -13.98 40.15 -10.30
C VAL A 214 -14.37 40.40 -11.76
N ARG A 215 -15.59 40.87 -11.99
CA ARG A 215 -16.14 41.16 -13.32
C ARG A 215 -16.61 42.60 -13.39
N PRO A 216 -15.76 43.55 -13.84
CA PRO A 216 -16.15 44.93 -14.02
C PRO A 216 -17.34 45.07 -14.98
N LYS A 217 -18.21 46.01 -14.72
CA LYS A 217 -19.29 46.42 -15.61
C LYS A 217 -18.88 47.74 -16.27
N LEU A 218 -18.92 47.78 -17.57
CA LEU A 218 -18.66 49.01 -18.37
C LEU A 218 -19.98 49.49 -18.96
N ALA A 219 -20.25 50.77 -18.80
CA ALA A 219 -21.39 51.43 -19.44
C ALA A 219 -20.89 52.40 -20.53
N CYS A 220 -21.51 52.39 -21.67
CA CYS A 220 -21.21 53.36 -22.74
C CYS A 220 -21.73 54.73 -22.35
N THR A 221 -20.89 55.75 -22.41
CA THR A 221 -21.26 57.13 -22.08
C THR A 221 -22.15 57.79 -23.13
N CYS A 222 -22.32 57.16 -24.31
CA CYS A 222 -23.12 57.71 -25.39
C CYS A 222 -24.49 57.07 -25.54
N CYS A 223 -24.65 55.75 -25.20
CA CYS A 223 -25.90 55.02 -25.44
C CYS A 223 -26.31 54.11 -24.27
N ASP A 224 -25.67 54.21 -23.10
CA ASP A 224 -25.92 53.45 -21.86
C ASP A 224 -25.85 51.91 -22.03
N ALA A 225 -25.33 51.44 -23.17
CA ALA A 225 -25.13 49.99 -23.35
C ALA A 225 -24.15 49.45 -22.32
N ILE A 226 -24.53 48.36 -21.62
CA ILE A 226 -23.73 47.74 -20.59
C ILE A 226 -23.00 46.52 -21.16
N SER A 227 -21.68 46.47 -20.94
CA SER A 227 -20.83 45.31 -21.26
C SER A 227 -20.24 44.74 -19.99
N GLN A 228 -20.31 43.41 -19.85
CA GLN A 228 -19.69 42.68 -18.72
C GLN A 228 -19.22 41.31 -19.22
N ALA A 229 -18.06 40.83 -18.70
CA ALA A 229 -17.61 39.48 -18.97
C ALA A 229 -18.63 38.43 -18.43
N PRO A 230 -18.79 37.27 -19.11
CA PRO A 230 -19.64 36.20 -18.61
C PRO A 230 -19.21 35.72 -17.24
N ALA A 231 -20.14 35.10 -16.48
CA ALA A 231 -19.81 34.47 -15.21
C ALA A 231 -18.87 33.27 -15.43
N PRO A 232 -17.95 32.99 -14.49
CA PRO A 232 -17.11 31.81 -14.59
C PRO A 232 -17.98 30.55 -14.66
N ALA A 233 -17.62 29.64 -15.56
CA ALA A 233 -18.28 28.35 -15.68
C ALA A 233 -17.86 27.45 -14.51
N LEU A 234 -18.80 27.10 -13.65
CA LEU A 234 -18.59 26.19 -12.52
C LEU A 234 -19.26 24.84 -12.80
N PRO A 235 -18.68 23.70 -12.36
CA PRO A 235 -19.31 22.39 -12.52
C PRO A 235 -20.71 22.32 -11.89
N VAL A 236 -20.88 22.93 -10.72
CA VAL A 236 -22.18 23.10 -10.05
C VAL A 236 -22.69 24.50 -10.30
N PRO A 237 -23.76 24.69 -11.10
CA PRO A 237 -24.30 26.02 -11.40
C PRO A 237 -24.69 26.76 -10.12
N ARG A 238 -24.29 28.02 -10.01
CA ARG A 238 -24.48 28.87 -8.81
C ARG A 238 -23.88 28.31 -7.53
N GLY A 239 -23.06 27.23 -7.62
CA GLY A 239 -22.33 26.65 -6.51
C GLY A 239 -21.19 27.53 -6.03
N LYS A 240 -20.70 27.25 -4.83
CA LYS A 240 -19.50 27.87 -4.24
C LYS A 240 -18.25 26.97 -4.32
N ALA A 241 -18.42 25.71 -4.76
CA ALA A 241 -17.34 24.74 -4.83
C ALA A 241 -16.67 24.79 -6.22
N GLY A 242 -15.37 24.95 -6.22
CA GLY A 242 -14.55 24.73 -7.41
C GLY A 242 -14.37 23.24 -7.71
N PRO A 243 -13.90 22.88 -8.93
CA PRO A 243 -13.74 21.48 -9.34
C PRO A 243 -12.82 20.69 -8.42
N GLY A 244 -11.74 21.28 -7.91
CA GLY A 244 -10.84 20.64 -6.98
C GLY A 244 -11.49 20.24 -5.65
N LEU A 245 -12.35 21.11 -5.07
CA LEU A 245 -13.08 20.81 -3.85
C LEU A 245 -14.13 19.70 -4.08
N LEU A 246 -14.83 19.74 -5.22
CA LEU A 246 -15.79 18.69 -5.58
C LEU A 246 -15.10 17.32 -5.72
N ALA A 247 -13.99 17.27 -6.43
CA ALA A 247 -13.17 16.06 -6.57
C ALA A 247 -12.68 15.56 -5.20
N HIS A 248 -12.21 16.46 -4.33
CA HIS A 248 -11.77 16.11 -2.98
C HIS A 248 -12.89 15.48 -2.14
N VAL A 249 -14.09 16.04 -2.15
CA VAL A 249 -15.25 15.48 -1.44
C VAL A 249 -15.60 14.07 -1.93
N VAL A 250 -15.55 13.84 -3.26
CA VAL A 250 -15.81 12.53 -3.88
C VAL A 250 -14.76 11.51 -3.48
N VAL A 251 -13.48 11.84 -3.66
CA VAL A 251 -12.36 10.91 -3.40
C VAL A 251 -12.29 10.60 -1.91
N SER A 252 -12.36 11.60 -1.04
CA SER A 252 -12.39 11.40 0.41
C SER A 252 -13.52 10.46 0.85
N LYS A 253 -14.70 10.53 0.20
CA LYS A 253 -15.82 9.65 0.56
C LYS A 253 -15.63 8.21 0.04
N PHE A 254 -15.26 8.03 -1.22
CA PHE A 254 -15.31 6.73 -1.88
C PHE A 254 -13.96 6.01 -1.95
N ALA A 255 -12.83 6.75 -1.99
CA ALA A 255 -11.49 6.16 -1.96
C ALA A 255 -10.91 6.11 -0.53
N ASP A 256 -11.07 7.20 0.26
CA ASP A 256 -10.50 7.32 1.60
C ASP A 256 -11.49 6.93 2.70
N HIS A 257 -12.72 6.55 2.30
CA HIS A 257 -13.78 6.04 3.18
C HIS A 257 -14.24 7.02 4.27
N LEU A 258 -14.08 8.34 4.06
CA LEU A 258 -14.52 9.39 4.98
C LEU A 258 -15.99 9.75 4.75
N PRO A 259 -16.92 9.42 5.67
CA PRO A 259 -18.32 9.82 5.57
C PRO A 259 -18.47 11.35 5.55
N LEU A 260 -19.51 11.86 4.88
CA LEU A 260 -19.73 13.31 4.76
C LEU A 260 -19.80 14.05 6.09
N TYR A 261 -20.32 13.41 7.16
CA TYR A 261 -20.34 14.03 8.48
C TYR A 261 -18.94 14.25 9.06
N ARG A 262 -18.00 13.33 8.82
CA ARG A 262 -16.59 13.51 9.23
C ARG A 262 -15.92 14.59 8.41
N GLN A 263 -16.15 14.61 7.09
CA GLN A 263 -15.64 15.66 6.22
C GLN A 263 -16.12 17.05 6.68
N SER A 264 -17.42 17.20 6.98
CA SER A 264 -17.97 18.43 7.52
C SER A 264 -17.27 18.87 8.83
N GLN A 265 -16.98 17.91 9.73
CA GLN A 265 -16.25 18.20 10.96
C GLN A 265 -14.77 18.56 10.72
N ILE A 266 -14.12 17.92 9.74
CA ILE A 266 -12.73 18.25 9.37
C ILE A 266 -12.67 19.67 8.83
N TYR A 267 -13.54 20.03 7.89
CA TYR A 267 -13.60 21.37 7.30
C TYR A 267 -13.94 22.47 8.31
N ALA A 268 -14.83 22.16 9.28
CA ALA A 268 -15.16 23.10 10.36
C ALA A 268 -13.93 23.39 11.24
N ARG A 269 -13.05 22.42 11.50
CA ARG A 269 -11.77 22.67 12.22
C ARG A 269 -10.81 23.56 11.44
N GLU A 270 -10.92 23.57 10.12
CA GLU A 270 -10.15 24.46 9.22
C GLU A 270 -10.84 25.83 9.02
N GLY A 271 -11.91 26.11 9.76
CA GLY A 271 -12.65 27.36 9.71
C GLY A 271 -13.67 27.45 8.56
N VAL A 272 -13.96 26.35 7.86
CA VAL A 272 -14.92 26.32 6.75
C VAL A 272 -16.14 25.50 7.13
N ASP A 273 -17.28 26.16 7.32
CA ASP A 273 -18.53 25.49 7.65
C ASP A 273 -19.26 25.03 6.38
N LEU A 274 -19.20 23.71 6.14
CA LEU A 274 -19.91 23.03 5.06
C LEU A 274 -20.84 21.99 5.65
N SER A 275 -22.15 22.23 5.53
CA SER A 275 -23.14 21.29 6.05
C SER A 275 -23.10 19.94 5.32
N ARG A 276 -23.46 18.87 6.03
CA ARG A 276 -23.57 17.54 5.44
C ARG A 276 -24.54 17.48 4.27
N SER A 277 -25.65 18.25 4.32
CA SER A 277 -26.62 18.36 3.23
C SER A 277 -25.99 19.00 1.99
N THR A 278 -25.23 20.08 2.14
CA THR A 278 -24.49 20.71 1.04
C THR A 278 -23.54 19.74 0.36
N LEU A 279 -22.78 18.97 1.14
CA LEU A 279 -21.85 17.95 0.58
C LEU A 279 -22.62 16.82 -0.14
N ALA A 280 -23.79 16.43 0.37
CA ALA A 280 -24.64 15.42 -0.26
C ALA A 280 -25.26 15.93 -1.59
N ASP A 281 -25.69 17.18 -1.64
CA ASP A 281 -26.19 17.82 -2.85
C ASP A 281 -25.10 17.90 -3.92
N TRP A 282 -23.89 18.31 -3.55
CA TRP A 282 -22.75 18.32 -4.47
C TRP A 282 -22.47 16.94 -5.05
N LEU A 283 -22.49 15.89 -4.22
CA LEU A 283 -22.31 14.52 -4.71
C LEU A 283 -23.40 14.12 -5.72
N GLY A 284 -24.64 14.50 -5.48
CA GLY A 284 -25.74 14.27 -6.43
C GLY A 284 -25.48 14.93 -7.77
N GLN A 285 -25.12 16.22 -7.76
CA GLN A 285 -24.87 16.99 -8.98
C GLN A 285 -23.62 16.52 -9.72
N VAL A 286 -22.54 16.22 -9.00
CA VAL A 286 -21.30 15.65 -9.58
C VAL A 286 -21.57 14.29 -10.22
N THR A 287 -22.38 13.43 -9.58
CA THR A 287 -22.72 12.12 -10.16
C THR A 287 -23.47 12.27 -11.47
N TRP A 288 -24.45 13.17 -11.53
CA TRP A 288 -25.18 13.45 -12.75
C TRP A 288 -24.26 13.99 -13.86
N LEU A 289 -23.38 14.91 -13.51
CA LEU A 289 -22.45 15.55 -14.44
C LEU A 289 -21.43 14.56 -15.05
N LEU A 290 -21.01 13.58 -14.25
CA LEU A 290 -20.03 12.56 -14.66
C LEU A 290 -20.69 11.30 -15.26
N GLN A 291 -22.04 11.22 -15.32
CA GLN A 291 -22.72 10.04 -15.85
C GLN A 291 -22.27 9.66 -17.28
N PRO A 292 -22.03 10.59 -18.22
CA PRO A 292 -21.55 10.23 -19.55
C PRO A 292 -20.21 9.46 -19.53
N LEU A 293 -19.30 9.75 -18.58
CA LEU A 293 -18.07 8.99 -18.43
C LEU A 293 -18.32 7.57 -17.91
N VAL A 294 -19.26 7.43 -16.98
CA VAL A 294 -19.69 6.11 -16.47
C VAL A 294 -20.29 5.27 -17.59
N ASP A 295 -21.08 5.87 -18.47
CA ASP A 295 -21.70 5.19 -19.61
C ASP A 295 -20.63 4.74 -20.63
N ARG A 296 -19.64 5.57 -20.92
CA ARG A 296 -18.51 5.18 -21.79
C ARG A 296 -17.64 4.07 -21.17
N ILE A 297 -17.43 4.10 -19.85
CA ILE A 297 -16.77 2.99 -19.14
C ILE A 297 -17.60 1.71 -19.27
N ALA A 298 -18.93 1.80 -19.14
CA ALA A 298 -19.82 0.66 -19.31
C ALA A 298 -19.73 0.05 -20.72
N ASP A 299 -19.78 0.88 -21.76
CA ASP A 299 -19.62 0.45 -23.15
C ASP A 299 -18.30 -0.27 -23.35
N HIS A 300 -17.21 0.31 -22.84
CA HIS A 300 -15.88 -0.28 -22.94
C HIS A 300 -15.79 -1.64 -22.21
N VAL A 301 -16.33 -1.74 -21.00
CA VAL A 301 -16.35 -2.99 -20.23
C VAL A 301 -17.14 -4.06 -20.98
N MET A 302 -18.34 -3.75 -21.45
CA MET A 302 -19.23 -4.69 -22.13
C MET A 302 -18.71 -5.14 -23.52
N ALA A 303 -17.85 -4.37 -24.15
CA ALA A 303 -17.18 -4.73 -25.41
C ALA A 303 -16.01 -5.71 -25.22
N GLY A 304 -15.65 -6.07 -23.98
CA GLY A 304 -14.55 -6.98 -23.69
C GLY A 304 -14.88 -8.45 -24.03
N PRO A 305 -13.88 -9.27 -24.38
CA PRO A 305 -14.10 -10.69 -24.65
C PRO A 305 -14.26 -11.54 -23.38
N LYS A 306 -13.88 -10.98 -22.24
CA LYS A 306 -13.88 -11.61 -20.91
C LYS A 306 -14.16 -10.57 -19.84
N LEU A 307 -15.02 -10.92 -18.90
CA LEU A 307 -15.28 -10.14 -17.69
C LEU A 307 -15.08 -10.97 -16.43
N HIS A 308 -14.59 -10.33 -15.40
CA HIS A 308 -14.71 -10.82 -14.03
C HIS A 308 -15.94 -10.19 -13.38
N ALA A 309 -16.73 -10.99 -12.66
CA ALA A 309 -17.93 -10.49 -11.97
C ALA A 309 -17.99 -11.01 -10.53
N ASP A 310 -18.41 -10.12 -9.63
CA ASP A 310 -18.67 -10.45 -8.22
C ASP A 310 -19.66 -9.45 -7.63
N ASP A 311 -20.21 -9.72 -6.44
CA ASP A 311 -21.11 -8.80 -5.77
C ASP A 311 -20.85 -8.72 -4.25
N THR A 312 -21.21 -7.58 -3.66
CA THR A 312 -21.12 -7.39 -2.22
C THR A 312 -22.38 -6.77 -1.65
N PRO A 313 -22.85 -7.21 -0.44
CA PRO A 313 -24.02 -6.61 0.18
C PRO A 313 -23.74 -5.20 0.65
N VAL A 314 -24.72 -4.32 0.51
CA VAL A 314 -24.71 -2.95 1.02
C VAL A 314 -25.99 -2.73 1.85
N PRO A 315 -25.87 -2.38 3.14
CA PRO A 315 -27.03 -1.96 3.92
C PRO A 315 -27.61 -0.66 3.37
N VAL A 316 -28.92 -0.58 3.23
CA VAL A 316 -29.65 0.60 2.76
C VAL A 316 -30.72 0.95 3.79
N LEU A 317 -30.83 2.22 4.16
CA LEU A 317 -31.86 2.67 5.09
C LEU A 317 -33.26 2.40 4.53
N ALA A 318 -34.09 1.72 5.32
CA ALA A 318 -35.51 1.47 4.99
C ALA A 318 -36.38 2.25 5.97
N PRO A 319 -36.78 3.50 5.64
CA PRO A 319 -37.55 4.35 6.54
C PRO A 319 -38.86 3.69 6.97
N GLY A 320 -39.24 3.85 8.24
CA GLY A 320 -40.46 3.29 8.82
C GLY A 320 -40.38 1.82 9.26
N THR A 321 -39.31 1.09 8.94
CA THR A 321 -39.15 -0.34 9.28
C THR A 321 -38.30 -0.59 10.52
N GLY A 322 -37.54 0.40 10.98
CA GLY A 322 -36.54 0.27 12.05
C GLY A 322 -35.33 -0.65 11.70
N LYS A 323 -35.20 -1.05 10.45
CA LYS A 323 -34.15 -1.95 9.93
C LYS A 323 -33.56 -1.39 8.65
N THR A 324 -32.43 -1.95 8.23
CA THR A 324 -31.88 -1.71 6.89
C THR A 324 -32.31 -2.81 5.94
N ALA A 325 -32.59 -2.45 4.68
CA ALA A 325 -32.66 -3.39 3.56
C ALA A 325 -31.23 -3.78 3.13
N THR A 326 -31.11 -4.90 2.44
CA THR A 326 -29.82 -5.34 1.89
C THR A 326 -29.82 -5.20 0.38
N GLY A 327 -29.27 -4.09 -0.10
CA GLY A 327 -28.93 -3.91 -1.51
C GLY A 327 -27.62 -4.62 -1.88
N ARG A 328 -27.26 -4.56 -3.15
CA ARG A 328 -26.04 -5.15 -3.70
C ARG A 328 -25.31 -4.17 -4.58
N LEU A 329 -23.98 -4.16 -4.46
CA LEU A 329 -23.07 -3.59 -5.45
C LEU A 329 -22.41 -4.73 -6.21
N TRP A 330 -22.64 -4.75 -7.51
CA TRP A 330 -22.05 -5.67 -8.46
C TRP A 330 -20.84 -5.01 -9.12
N VAL A 331 -19.78 -5.75 -9.38
CA VAL A 331 -18.65 -5.30 -10.18
C VAL A 331 -18.52 -6.17 -11.43
N TYR A 332 -18.28 -5.52 -12.56
CA TYR A 332 -17.91 -6.13 -13.82
C TYR A 332 -16.57 -5.53 -14.23
N LEU A 333 -15.53 -6.36 -14.22
CA LEU A 333 -14.17 -5.91 -14.44
C LEU A 333 -13.62 -6.46 -15.75
N ARG A 334 -13.20 -5.57 -16.64
CA ARG A 334 -12.37 -5.87 -17.78
C ARG A 334 -10.92 -5.58 -17.40
N ASP A 335 -10.10 -6.63 -17.26
CA ASP A 335 -8.65 -6.51 -17.06
C ASP A 335 -7.95 -7.62 -17.83
N ASN A 336 -7.32 -7.25 -18.92
CA ASN A 336 -6.62 -8.16 -19.84
C ASN A 336 -5.10 -7.92 -19.81
N ARG A 337 -4.58 -7.08 -18.91
CA ARG A 337 -3.18 -6.66 -18.87
C ARG A 337 -2.20 -7.83 -18.76
N ARG A 338 -2.59 -8.93 -18.15
CA ARG A 338 -1.75 -10.14 -18.03
C ARG A 338 -1.34 -10.75 -19.37
N TRP A 339 -2.13 -10.56 -20.42
CA TRP A 339 -1.88 -11.11 -21.75
C TRP A 339 -1.96 -10.07 -22.87
N SER A 340 -2.51 -8.91 -22.60
CA SER A 340 -2.59 -7.75 -23.49
C SER A 340 -2.26 -6.49 -22.72
N PRO A 341 -0.96 -6.18 -22.52
CA PRO A 341 -0.55 -5.01 -21.70
C PRO A 341 -1.07 -3.66 -22.21
N SER A 342 -1.41 -3.58 -23.49
CA SER A 342 -1.97 -2.36 -24.10
C SER A 342 -3.49 -2.23 -23.91
N ASP A 343 -4.19 -3.27 -23.45
CA ASP A 343 -5.64 -3.18 -23.19
C ASP A 343 -5.89 -2.28 -21.96
N ARG A 344 -6.94 -1.51 -22.01
CA ARG A 344 -7.28 -0.53 -20.99
C ARG A 344 -8.17 -1.19 -19.94
N PRO A 345 -7.69 -1.40 -18.70
CA PRO A 345 -8.51 -2.00 -17.67
C PRO A 345 -9.59 -1.03 -17.21
N ALA A 346 -10.78 -1.56 -16.94
CA ALA A 346 -11.89 -0.76 -16.44
C ALA A 346 -12.81 -1.58 -15.53
N ALA A 347 -13.33 -0.94 -14.49
CA ALA A 347 -14.27 -1.52 -13.54
C ALA A 347 -15.60 -0.80 -13.62
N LEU A 348 -16.67 -1.52 -13.91
CA LEU A 348 -18.04 -1.03 -13.88
C LEU A 348 -18.74 -1.57 -12.64
N PHE A 349 -19.23 -0.66 -11.81
CA PHE A 349 -20.09 -1.02 -10.69
C PHE A 349 -21.55 -0.73 -11.02
N ARG A 350 -22.45 -1.61 -10.57
CA ARG A 350 -23.89 -1.44 -10.65
C ARG A 350 -24.53 -1.70 -9.29
N TYR A 351 -25.52 -0.94 -8.95
CA TYR A 351 -26.30 -1.13 -7.74
C TYR A 351 -27.61 -1.88 -8.05
N SER A 352 -28.07 -2.71 -7.12
CA SER A 352 -29.43 -3.26 -7.14
C SER A 352 -30.01 -3.37 -5.72
N PRO A 353 -31.34 -3.26 -5.54
CA PRO A 353 -31.98 -3.35 -4.23
C PRO A 353 -32.00 -4.77 -3.65
N ASP A 354 -31.68 -5.78 -4.46
CA ASP A 354 -31.67 -7.19 -4.07
C ASP A 354 -30.61 -7.99 -4.86
N ARG A 355 -30.47 -9.30 -4.54
CA ARG A 355 -29.56 -10.23 -5.22
C ARG A 355 -30.28 -11.15 -6.23
N LYS A 356 -31.41 -10.77 -6.80
CA LYS A 356 -32.11 -11.62 -7.75
C LYS A 356 -31.36 -11.76 -9.07
N GLY A 357 -31.44 -12.93 -9.70
CA GLY A 357 -30.76 -13.22 -10.98
C GLY A 357 -31.22 -12.34 -12.16
N GLU A 358 -32.34 -11.62 -12.01
CA GLU A 358 -32.78 -10.60 -12.99
C GLU A 358 -31.80 -9.43 -13.08
N ARG A 359 -31.14 -9.09 -11.96
CA ARG A 359 -30.22 -7.96 -11.89
C ARG A 359 -28.99 -8.15 -12.78
N PRO A 360 -28.19 -9.21 -12.61
CA PRO A 360 -27.08 -9.45 -13.52
C PRO A 360 -27.51 -9.70 -14.97
N ARG A 361 -28.72 -10.23 -15.23
CA ARG A 361 -29.23 -10.34 -16.61
C ARG A 361 -29.42 -8.99 -17.27
N GLU A 362 -29.99 -8.02 -16.55
CA GLU A 362 -30.14 -6.67 -17.08
C GLU A 362 -28.78 -5.98 -17.24
N HIS A 363 -27.89 -6.10 -16.25
CA HIS A 363 -26.56 -5.48 -16.30
C HIS A 363 -25.72 -5.99 -17.47
N LEU A 364 -25.78 -7.29 -17.78
CA LEU A 364 -24.99 -7.97 -18.81
C LEU A 364 -25.76 -8.21 -20.11
N LYS A 365 -26.84 -7.48 -20.33
CA LYS A 365 -27.72 -7.68 -21.49
C LYS A 365 -26.97 -7.61 -22.83
N THR A 366 -26.05 -6.67 -22.98
CA THR A 366 -25.29 -6.44 -24.20
C THR A 366 -23.96 -7.23 -24.26
N PHE A 367 -23.59 -7.92 -23.17
CA PHE A 367 -22.33 -8.65 -23.09
C PHE A 367 -22.41 -10.02 -23.73
N SER A 368 -21.36 -10.40 -24.46
CA SER A 368 -21.12 -11.77 -24.93
C SER A 368 -19.63 -12.12 -24.76
N GLY A 369 -19.32 -13.37 -24.39
CA GLY A 369 -17.95 -13.80 -24.12
C GLY A 369 -17.81 -14.65 -22.86
N PHE A 370 -16.66 -14.59 -22.20
CA PHE A 370 -16.41 -15.35 -20.98
C PHE A 370 -16.77 -14.53 -19.73
N LEU A 371 -17.53 -15.14 -18.82
CA LEU A 371 -17.83 -14.56 -17.52
C LEU A 371 -17.15 -15.37 -16.41
N GLN A 372 -16.12 -14.79 -15.80
CA GLN A 372 -15.45 -15.38 -14.63
C GLN A 372 -16.13 -14.88 -13.36
N ALA A 373 -16.77 -15.77 -12.63
CA ALA A 373 -17.53 -15.43 -11.42
C ALA A 373 -17.48 -16.56 -10.40
N ASP A 374 -18.05 -16.29 -9.21
CA ASP A 374 -18.42 -17.34 -8.27
C ASP A 374 -19.58 -18.19 -8.84
N ALA A 375 -19.85 -19.33 -8.20
CA ALA A 375 -20.95 -20.19 -8.60
C ALA A 375 -22.32 -19.70 -8.07
N TYR A 376 -22.60 -18.43 -8.17
CA TYR A 376 -23.89 -17.88 -7.78
C TYR A 376 -24.98 -18.29 -8.79
N ALA A 377 -26.02 -18.99 -8.31
CA ALA A 377 -27.11 -19.50 -9.16
C ALA A 377 -27.88 -18.40 -9.92
N GLY A 378 -27.80 -17.14 -9.50
CA GLY A 378 -28.39 -16.02 -10.22
C GLY A 378 -27.77 -15.78 -11.61
N PHE A 379 -26.57 -16.30 -11.87
CA PHE A 379 -25.95 -16.25 -13.19
C PHE A 379 -26.40 -17.38 -14.14
N ASP A 380 -27.03 -18.45 -13.66
CA ASP A 380 -27.33 -19.65 -14.47
C ASP A 380 -28.12 -19.32 -15.74
N ARG A 381 -29.07 -18.39 -15.68
CA ARG A 381 -29.85 -17.94 -16.83
C ARG A 381 -29.05 -17.15 -17.88
N LEU A 382 -27.90 -16.58 -17.51
CA LEU A 382 -27.00 -15.90 -18.45
C LEU A 382 -26.29 -16.89 -19.38
N TYR A 383 -26.16 -18.14 -18.95
CA TYR A 383 -25.45 -19.20 -19.68
C TYR A 383 -26.38 -20.01 -20.58
N ALA A 384 -27.65 -19.59 -20.74
CA ALA A 384 -28.60 -20.26 -21.61
C ALA A 384 -28.16 -20.17 -23.07
N PRO A 385 -28.21 -21.29 -23.82
CA PRO A 385 -27.72 -21.35 -25.22
C PRO A 385 -28.61 -20.58 -26.21
N ASP A 386 -29.84 -20.29 -25.84
CA ASP A 386 -30.85 -19.54 -26.60
C ASP A 386 -30.84 -18.03 -26.35
N ARG A 387 -29.83 -17.51 -25.70
CA ARG A 387 -29.69 -16.08 -25.42
C ARG A 387 -29.54 -15.28 -26.72
N ALA A 388 -30.44 -14.32 -26.96
CA ALA A 388 -30.52 -13.57 -28.22
C ALA A 388 -29.31 -12.65 -28.45
N GLU A 389 -28.73 -12.10 -27.36
CA GLU A 389 -27.65 -11.12 -27.40
C GLU A 389 -26.25 -11.75 -27.52
N GLY A 390 -26.16 -13.07 -27.69
CA GLY A 390 -24.91 -13.82 -27.80
C GLY A 390 -24.60 -14.67 -26.56
N LEU A 391 -23.70 -15.62 -26.75
CA LEU A 391 -23.37 -16.60 -25.72
C LEU A 391 -22.48 -16.00 -24.64
N ILE A 392 -22.76 -16.37 -23.40
CA ILE A 392 -21.86 -16.15 -22.26
C ILE A 392 -21.39 -17.52 -21.77
N ALA A 393 -20.08 -17.76 -21.83
CA ALA A 393 -19.45 -18.97 -21.34
C ALA A 393 -19.02 -18.81 -19.88
N PRO A 394 -19.49 -19.66 -18.95
CA PRO A 394 -19.12 -19.57 -17.54
C PRO A 394 -17.70 -20.08 -17.29
N VAL A 395 -16.96 -19.35 -16.46
CA VAL A 395 -15.66 -19.75 -15.94
C VAL A 395 -15.67 -19.63 -14.42
N ALA A 396 -15.48 -20.76 -13.73
CA ALA A 396 -15.51 -20.79 -12.27
C ALA A 396 -14.12 -20.50 -11.66
N CYS A 397 -14.14 -20.17 -10.37
CA CYS A 397 -12.97 -19.73 -9.61
C CYS A 397 -12.39 -20.88 -8.76
N TRP A 398 -11.15 -21.30 -9.05
CA TRP A 398 -10.43 -22.28 -8.23
C TRP A 398 -10.13 -21.78 -6.82
N ALA A 399 -10.01 -20.47 -6.58
CA ALA A 399 -9.81 -19.93 -5.24
C ALA A 399 -11.01 -20.24 -4.32
N HIS A 400 -12.24 -20.25 -4.84
CA HIS A 400 -13.43 -20.64 -4.10
C HIS A 400 -13.45 -22.14 -3.76
N ALA A 401 -13.11 -23.01 -4.71
CA ALA A 401 -12.98 -24.44 -4.47
C ALA A 401 -11.87 -24.73 -3.43
N ARG A 402 -10.74 -24.05 -3.54
CA ARG A 402 -9.63 -24.13 -2.58
C ARG A 402 -10.04 -23.66 -1.19
N ARG A 403 -10.80 -22.56 -1.08
CA ARG A 403 -11.27 -22.02 0.20
C ARG A 403 -12.13 -23.02 0.96
N LYS A 404 -13.07 -23.68 0.27
CA LYS A 404 -13.92 -24.72 0.88
C LYS A 404 -13.10 -25.86 1.48
N LEU A 405 -12.09 -26.38 0.77
CA LEU A 405 -11.18 -27.40 1.28
C LEU A 405 -10.30 -26.88 2.43
N HIS A 406 -9.88 -25.63 2.37
CA HIS A 406 -9.11 -25.00 3.43
C HIS A 406 -9.93 -24.85 4.73
N ASP A 407 -11.22 -24.53 4.62
CA ASP A 407 -12.10 -24.41 5.77
C ASP A 407 -12.30 -25.79 6.45
N VAL A 408 -12.37 -26.87 5.66
CA VAL A 408 -12.38 -28.25 6.19
C VAL A 408 -11.08 -28.55 6.93
N LEU A 409 -9.92 -28.27 6.34
CA LEU A 409 -8.61 -28.51 6.97
C LEU A 409 -8.43 -27.69 8.26
N LYS A 410 -8.97 -26.48 8.29
CA LYS A 410 -8.93 -25.62 9.49
C LYS A 410 -9.76 -26.19 10.64
N ALA A 411 -10.87 -26.85 10.33
CA ALA A 411 -11.72 -27.52 11.33
C ALA A 411 -11.12 -28.86 11.79
N ASP A 412 -10.44 -29.58 10.89
CA ASP A 412 -9.78 -30.87 11.16
C ASP A 412 -8.42 -30.91 10.44
N ALA A 413 -7.34 -30.72 11.19
CA ALA A 413 -5.97 -30.67 10.68
C ALA A 413 -5.50 -32.02 10.05
N ASN A 414 -6.11 -33.14 10.42
CA ASN A 414 -5.80 -34.45 9.88
C ASN A 414 -6.65 -34.81 8.65
N SER A 415 -7.47 -33.89 8.17
CA SER A 415 -8.37 -34.12 7.05
C SER A 415 -7.64 -34.41 5.75
N VAL A 416 -8.21 -35.32 4.96
CA VAL A 416 -7.83 -35.60 3.58
C VAL A 416 -7.88 -34.34 2.69
N ALA A 417 -8.57 -33.28 3.12
CA ALA A 417 -8.58 -31.97 2.45
C ALA A 417 -7.18 -31.41 2.16
N ALA A 418 -6.17 -31.73 3.01
CA ALA A 418 -4.77 -31.36 2.77
C ALA A 418 -4.23 -31.87 1.44
N GLN A 419 -4.65 -33.08 1.01
CA GLN A 419 -4.25 -33.64 -0.29
C GLN A 419 -4.86 -32.84 -1.45
N GLY A 420 -6.14 -32.48 -1.35
CA GLY A 420 -6.82 -31.63 -2.34
C GLY A 420 -6.16 -30.27 -2.48
N LEU A 421 -5.78 -29.64 -1.35
CA LEU A 421 -5.08 -28.35 -1.34
C LEU A 421 -3.71 -28.40 -2.01
N ARG A 422 -2.92 -29.48 -1.80
CA ARG A 422 -1.64 -29.67 -2.49
C ARG A 422 -1.84 -29.79 -4.00
N ARG A 423 -2.79 -30.61 -4.47
CA ARG A 423 -3.11 -30.79 -5.89
C ARG A 423 -3.53 -29.46 -6.56
N ILE A 424 -4.38 -28.68 -5.89
CA ILE A 424 -4.75 -27.33 -6.37
C ILE A 424 -3.53 -26.41 -6.36
N GLY A 425 -2.64 -26.51 -5.39
CA GLY A 425 -1.40 -25.76 -5.32
C GLY A 425 -0.53 -25.89 -6.58
N GLU A 426 -0.47 -27.10 -7.15
CA GLU A 426 0.29 -27.38 -8.38
C GLU A 426 -0.25 -26.59 -9.60
N PHE A 427 -1.55 -26.34 -9.69
CA PHE A 427 -2.13 -25.50 -10.75
C PHE A 427 -1.64 -24.05 -10.63
N TYR A 428 -1.65 -23.51 -9.41
CA TYR A 428 -1.18 -22.15 -9.14
C TYR A 428 0.33 -21.98 -9.36
N GLU A 429 1.12 -23.05 -9.21
CA GLU A 429 2.54 -23.03 -9.56
C GLU A 429 2.75 -22.85 -11.05
N ILE A 430 2.00 -23.60 -11.86
CA ILE A 430 2.05 -23.45 -13.33
C ILE A 430 1.62 -22.02 -13.71
N GLU A 431 0.52 -21.50 -13.16
CA GLU A 431 0.04 -20.15 -13.45
C GLU A 431 1.06 -19.05 -13.08
N ARG A 432 1.85 -19.24 -12.01
CA ARG A 432 2.94 -18.31 -11.65
C ARG A 432 4.06 -18.30 -12.69
N MET A 433 4.40 -19.45 -13.23
CA MET A 433 5.45 -19.55 -14.25
C MET A 433 5.07 -18.90 -15.59
N ILE A 434 3.77 -18.89 -15.91
CA ILE A 434 3.25 -18.36 -17.19
C ILE A 434 2.51 -17.02 -17.04
N ALA A 435 2.71 -16.29 -15.93
CA ALA A 435 1.90 -15.12 -15.58
C ALA A 435 1.96 -13.96 -16.58
N ALA A 436 3.09 -13.80 -17.31
CA ALA A 436 3.28 -12.72 -18.29
C ALA A 436 3.32 -13.23 -19.75
N GLU A 437 3.03 -14.51 -19.96
CA GLU A 437 3.14 -15.11 -21.28
C GLU A 437 1.91 -14.82 -22.15
N PRO A 438 2.07 -14.78 -23.49
CA PRO A 438 0.97 -14.65 -24.43
C PRO A 438 -0.07 -15.78 -24.30
N PRO A 439 -1.34 -15.55 -24.70
CA PRO A 439 -2.43 -16.50 -24.52
C PRO A 439 -2.12 -17.89 -25.09
N GLU A 440 -1.44 -17.97 -26.22
CA GLU A 440 -1.11 -19.26 -26.85
C GLU A 440 -0.12 -20.07 -26.02
N ILE A 441 0.92 -19.41 -25.48
CA ILE A 441 1.90 -20.04 -24.59
C ILE A 441 1.20 -20.51 -23.29
N ARG A 442 0.36 -19.66 -22.71
CA ARG A 442 -0.45 -20.02 -21.53
C ARG A 442 -1.33 -21.24 -21.82
N ARG A 443 -2.03 -21.25 -22.96
CA ARG A 443 -2.88 -22.38 -23.36
C ARG A 443 -2.07 -23.69 -23.51
N GLN A 444 -0.87 -23.64 -24.08
CA GLN A 444 -0.02 -24.82 -24.23
C GLN A 444 0.46 -25.35 -22.87
N ALA A 445 0.97 -24.48 -22.00
CA ALA A 445 1.42 -24.87 -20.66
C ALA A 445 0.27 -25.45 -19.81
N ARG A 446 -0.94 -24.92 -19.96
CA ARG A 446 -2.14 -25.36 -19.25
C ARG A 446 -2.64 -26.75 -19.65
N LYS A 447 -2.10 -27.39 -20.70
CA LYS A 447 -2.35 -28.82 -20.96
C LYS A 447 -1.89 -29.68 -19.78
N VAL A 448 -0.78 -29.30 -19.11
CA VAL A 448 -0.31 -29.95 -17.88
C VAL A 448 -1.28 -29.69 -16.72
N SER A 449 -1.74 -28.45 -16.56
CA SER A 449 -2.75 -28.10 -15.53
C SER A 449 -4.04 -28.87 -15.74
N ARG A 450 -4.47 -29.06 -17.00
CA ARG A 450 -5.66 -29.84 -17.33
C ARG A 450 -5.53 -31.29 -16.90
N PHE A 451 -4.40 -31.93 -17.21
CA PHE A 451 -4.12 -33.30 -16.80
C PHE A 451 -4.20 -33.44 -15.27
N LYS A 452 -3.48 -32.57 -14.56
CA LYS A 452 -3.48 -32.54 -13.08
C LYS A 452 -4.87 -32.24 -12.50
N ALA A 453 -5.65 -31.38 -13.13
CA ALA A 453 -7.03 -31.10 -12.71
C ALA A 453 -7.95 -32.31 -12.92
N LEU A 454 -7.78 -33.07 -14.00
CA LEU A 454 -8.51 -34.32 -14.19
C LEU A 454 -8.15 -35.37 -13.13
N GLU A 455 -6.88 -35.49 -12.75
CA GLU A 455 -6.45 -36.33 -11.64
C GLU A 455 -7.03 -35.86 -10.30
N PHE A 456 -7.14 -34.52 -10.07
CA PHE A 456 -7.83 -33.99 -8.92
C PHE A 456 -9.31 -34.41 -8.90
N PHE A 457 -10.02 -34.33 -10.02
CA PHE A 457 -11.43 -34.70 -10.09
C PHE A 457 -11.62 -36.22 -9.90
N ALA A 458 -10.78 -37.06 -10.47
CA ALA A 458 -10.82 -38.51 -10.25
C ALA A 458 -10.60 -38.86 -8.77
N TRP A 459 -9.62 -38.22 -8.13
CA TRP A 459 -9.40 -38.35 -6.70
C TRP A 459 -10.60 -37.85 -5.88
N ALA A 460 -11.20 -36.70 -6.23
CA ALA A 460 -12.35 -36.15 -5.55
C ALA A 460 -13.59 -37.06 -5.64
N GLU A 461 -13.85 -37.65 -6.81
CA GLU A 461 -14.91 -38.59 -7.07
C GLU A 461 -14.72 -39.90 -6.26
N ASP A 462 -13.47 -40.41 -6.16
CA ASP A 462 -13.13 -41.58 -5.33
C ASP A 462 -13.34 -41.30 -3.84
N ILE A 463 -12.93 -40.13 -3.34
CA ILE A 463 -13.19 -39.76 -1.94
C ILE A 463 -14.71 -39.62 -1.68
N LEU A 464 -15.44 -39.00 -2.62
CA LEU A 464 -16.90 -38.83 -2.48
C LEU A 464 -17.65 -40.15 -2.41
N ALA A 465 -17.18 -41.19 -3.11
CA ALA A 465 -17.77 -42.54 -3.06
C ALA A 465 -17.64 -43.18 -1.69
N ARG A 466 -16.64 -42.79 -0.89
CA ARG A 466 -16.33 -43.38 0.43
C ARG A 466 -16.69 -42.48 1.61
N ALA A 467 -16.82 -41.17 1.37
CA ALA A 467 -17.10 -40.20 2.41
C ALA A 467 -18.59 -40.13 2.77
N SER A 468 -18.89 -39.86 4.05
CA SER A 468 -20.27 -39.55 4.44
C SER A 468 -20.81 -38.37 3.64
N ALA A 469 -22.00 -38.53 3.06
CA ALA A 469 -22.64 -37.50 2.20
C ALA A 469 -22.87 -36.16 2.90
N ARG A 470 -22.96 -36.16 4.25
CA ARG A 470 -23.17 -34.93 5.06
C ARG A 470 -21.87 -34.34 5.62
N SER A 471 -20.70 -34.95 5.33
CA SER A 471 -19.44 -34.41 5.83
C SER A 471 -19.07 -33.10 5.15
N PRO A 472 -18.44 -32.15 5.87
CA PRO A 472 -17.94 -30.91 5.29
C PRO A 472 -16.97 -31.14 4.11
N LEU A 473 -16.17 -32.21 4.17
CA LEU A 473 -15.28 -32.63 3.09
C LEU A 473 -16.08 -33.01 1.82
N ALA A 474 -17.13 -33.84 1.97
CA ALA A 474 -17.98 -34.21 0.84
C ALA A 474 -18.72 -32.99 0.24
N GLU A 475 -19.12 -32.02 1.05
CA GLU A 475 -19.71 -30.77 0.56
C GLU A 475 -18.71 -29.96 -0.27
N ALA A 476 -17.48 -29.80 0.22
CA ALA A 476 -16.41 -29.07 -0.47
C ALA A 476 -16.04 -29.73 -1.80
N LEU A 477 -15.93 -31.07 -1.85
CA LEU A 477 -15.60 -31.82 -3.06
C LEU A 477 -16.76 -31.81 -4.06
N ARG A 478 -18.01 -31.98 -3.61
CA ARG A 478 -19.19 -31.88 -4.50
C ARG A 478 -19.30 -30.52 -5.17
N TYR A 479 -18.97 -29.46 -4.47
CA TYR A 479 -18.92 -28.12 -5.07
C TYR A 479 -17.95 -28.10 -6.26
N ALA A 480 -16.72 -28.60 -6.08
CA ALA A 480 -15.73 -28.64 -7.16
C ALA A 480 -16.17 -29.56 -8.31
N VAL A 481 -16.66 -30.78 -8.01
CA VAL A 481 -17.09 -31.76 -9.02
C VAL A 481 -18.29 -31.25 -9.82
N LYS A 482 -19.27 -30.59 -9.18
CA LYS A 482 -20.40 -29.94 -9.86
C LYS A 482 -19.94 -28.89 -10.87
N LEU A 483 -18.88 -28.17 -10.58
CA LEU A 483 -18.35 -27.10 -11.41
C LEU A 483 -17.20 -27.54 -12.31
N LYS A 484 -16.97 -28.86 -12.46
CA LYS A 484 -15.86 -29.43 -13.24
C LYS A 484 -15.68 -28.81 -14.64
N PRO A 485 -16.73 -28.65 -15.48
CA PRO A 485 -16.57 -28.02 -16.80
C PRO A 485 -16.10 -26.56 -16.69
N GLN A 486 -16.70 -25.76 -15.81
CA GLN A 486 -16.39 -24.34 -15.63
C GLN A 486 -15.01 -24.13 -14.98
N LEU A 487 -14.57 -25.04 -14.10
CA LEU A 487 -13.25 -25.02 -13.49
C LEU A 487 -12.15 -25.45 -14.44
N LEU A 488 -12.46 -26.27 -15.47
CA LEU A 488 -11.54 -26.66 -16.53
C LEU A 488 -11.45 -25.63 -17.65
N ALA A 489 -12.44 -24.74 -17.80
CA ALA A 489 -12.53 -23.79 -18.92
C ALA A 489 -11.26 -22.91 -19.06
N TYR A 490 -10.62 -22.50 -17.96
CA TYR A 490 -9.39 -21.69 -18.03
C TYR A 490 -8.23 -22.39 -18.74
N THR A 491 -8.25 -23.73 -18.83
CA THR A 491 -7.21 -24.50 -19.50
C THR A 491 -7.36 -24.53 -21.02
N GLU A 492 -8.54 -24.18 -21.52
CA GLU A 492 -8.87 -24.20 -22.96
C GLU A 492 -8.49 -22.87 -23.65
N ASP A 493 -8.54 -21.77 -22.90
CA ASP A 493 -8.28 -20.44 -23.45
C ASP A 493 -7.23 -19.70 -22.57
N GLY A 494 -6.11 -19.33 -23.18
CA GLY A 494 -5.02 -18.63 -22.50
C GLY A 494 -5.36 -17.23 -21.99
N ARG A 495 -6.48 -16.65 -22.44
CA ARG A 495 -6.96 -15.32 -21.98
C ARG A 495 -7.63 -15.39 -20.60
N LEU A 496 -8.10 -16.57 -20.19
CA LEU A 496 -8.81 -16.77 -18.93
C LEU A 496 -7.85 -16.81 -17.74
N GLU A 497 -8.39 -16.56 -16.54
CA GLU A 497 -7.65 -16.68 -15.30
C GLU A 497 -8.09 -17.92 -14.51
N ILE A 498 -7.22 -18.43 -13.65
CA ILE A 498 -7.54 -19.56 -12.78
C ILE A 498 -8.53 -19.20 -11.69
N ASP A 499 -8.60 -17.91 -11.33
CA ASP A 499 -9.45 -17.40 -10.24
C ASP A 499 -10.11 -16.07 -10.58
N ASN A 500 -10.99 -15.60 -9.67
CA ASN A 500 -11.73 -14.36 -9.78
C ASN A 500 -11.19 -13.25 -8.85
N ASN A 501 -9.94 -13.37 -8.40
CA ASN A 501 -9.31 -12.40 -7.50
C ASN A 501 -9.34 -10.95 -8.01
N PRO A 502 -9.28 -10.66 -9.33
CA PRO A 502 -9.41 -9.28 -9.81
C PRO A 502 -10.72 -8.60 -9.39
N ALA A 503 -11.87 -9.29 -9.50
CA ALA A 503 -13.15 -8.76 -9.04
C ALA A 503 -13.23 -8.63 -7.52
N GLU A 504 -12.72 -9.62 -6.78
CA GLU A 504 -12.66 -9.57 -5.31
C GLU A 504 -11.82 -8.36 -4.84
N ASN A 505 -10.70 -8.07 -5.51
CA ASN A 505 -9.85 -6.92 -5.20
C ASN A 505 -10.56 -5.58 -5.48
N ALA A 506 -11.31 -5.48 -6.58
CA ALA A 506 -12.09 -4.28 -6.89
C ALA A 506 -13.18 -3.99 -5.84
N LEU A 507 -13.77 -5.03 -5.25
CA LEU A 507 -14.77 -4.89 -4.17
C LEU A 507 -14.15 -4.57 -2.80
N ARG A 508 -12.84 -4.75 -2.63
CA ARG A 508 -12.17 -4.59 -1.32
C ARG A 508 -12.36 -3.21 -0.73
N GLY A 509 -12.24 -2.14 -1.53
CA GLY A 509 -12.47 -0.76 -1.12
C GLY A 509 -13.86 -0.56 -0.51
N ILE A 510 -14.89 -1.13 -1.13
CA ILE A 510 -16.28 -1.07 -0.64
C ILE A 510 -16.41 -1.82 0.69
N CYS A 511 -15.79 -3.01 0.80
CA CYS A 511 -15.84 -3.82 2.02
C CYS A 511 -15.16 -3.12 3.21
N VAL A 512 -14.10 -2.36 2.98
CA VAL A 512 -13.46 -1.50 3.99
C VAL A 512 -14.35 -0.31 4.32
N GLY A 513 -14.84 0.38 3.30
CA GLY A 513 -15.69 1.58 3.45
C GLY A 513 -16.96 1.34 4.26
N ARG A 514 -17.61 0.17 4.10
CA ARG A 514 -18.82 -0.20 4.87
C ARG A 514 -18.62 -0.19 6.38
N LYS A 515 -17.40 -0.28 6.88
CA LYS A 515 -17.12 -0.19 8.32
C LYS A 515 -17.14 1.25 8.83
N ASN A 516 -16.93 2.22 7.96
CA ASN A 516 -16.91 3.65 8.29
C ASN A 516 -18.29 4.31 8.15
N TRP A 517 -19.18 3.74 7.33
CA TRP A 517 -20.56 4.19 7.17
C TRP A 517 -21.50 3.00 7.34
N LEU A 518 -22.57 3.18 8.15
CA LEU A 518 -23.45 2.09 8.57
C LEU A 518 -24.39 1.61 7.46
N PHE A 519 -24.84 2.52 6.58
CA PHE A 519 -25.78 2.25 5.50
C PHE A 519 -25.77 3.37 4.44
N ALA A 520 -26.23 3.06 3.23
CA ALA A 520 -26.62 4.07 2.25
C ALA A 520 -27.98 4.65 2.64
N GLY A 521 -28.18 5.96 2.46
CA GLY A 521 -29.40 6.64 2.89
C GLY A 521 -30.64 6.25 2.09
N ALA A 522 -30.49 5.77 0.85
CA ALA A 522 -31.54 5.30 -0.05
C ALA A 522 -30.90 4.53 -1.22
N ASP A 523 -31.71 3.90 -2.07
CA ASP A 523 -31.27 3.20 -3.29
C ASP A 523 -30.46 4.14 -4.21
N CYS A 524 -30.90 5.39 -4.40
CA CYS A 524 -30.15 6.39 -5.18
C CYS A 524 -28.74 6.67 -4.59
N GLY A 525 -28.55 6.48 -3.28
CA GLY A 525 -27.21 6.53 -2.66
C GLY A 525 -26.34 5.35 -3.05
N GLY A 526 -26.93 4.17 -3.25
CA GLY A 526 -26.27 2.99 -3.79
C GLY A 526 -25.88 3.17 -5.27
N GLU A 527 -26.77 3.75 -6.09
CA GLU A 527 -26.52 4.06 -7.50
C GLU A 527 -25.37 5.09 -7.66
N ARG A 528 -25.38 6.17 -6.87
CA ARG A 528 -24.29 7.15 -6.84
C ARG A 528 -22.96 6.52 -6.42
N ALA A 529 -23.00 5.64 -5.44
CA ALA A 529 -21.81 4.92 -5.01
C ALA A 529 -21.26 4.04 -6.14
N ALA A 530 -22.11 3.31 -6.87
CA ALA A 530 -21.73 2.50 -8.01
C ALA A 530 -21.05 3.36 -9.11
N ALA A 531 -21.65 4.51 -9.46
CA ALA A 531 -21.07 5.44 -10.43
C ALA A 531 -19.67 5.93 -9.99
N MET A 532 -19.55 6.40 -8.75
CA MET A 532 -18.27 6.92 -8.24
C MET A 532 -17.19 5.84 -8.11
N TYR A 533 -17.54 4.63 -7.67
CA TYR A 533 -16.60 3.51 -7.65
C TYR A 533 -16.15 3.12 -9.07
N SER A 534 -17.04 3.17 -10.07
CA SER A 534 -16.66 2.91 -11.47
C SER A 534 -15.60 3.88 -11.95
N LEU A 535 -15.76 5.16 -11.68
CA LEU A 535 -14.81 6.22 -12.05
C LEU A 535 -13.47 6.06 -11.31
N ILE A 536 -13.51 5.96 -9.99
CA ILE A 536 -12.32 5.93 -9.13
C ILE A 536 -11.51 4.67 -9.35
N GLU A 537 -12.14 3.49 -9.38
CA GLU A 537 -11.40 2.23 -9.56
C GLU A 537 -10.84 2.12 -10.99
N THR A 538 -11.55 2.63 -12.00
CA THR A 538 -11.02 2.70 -13.36
C THR A 538 -9.82 3.62 -13.44
N ALA A 539 -9.83 4.78 -12.80
CA ALA A 539 -8.66 5.67 -12.73
C ALA A 539 -7.46 4.97 -12.07
N LYS A 540 -7.66 4.33 -10.92
CA LYS A 540 -6.62 3.57 -10.20
C LYS A 540 -6.04 2.44 -11.05
N LEU A 541 -6.88 1.68 -11.76
CA LEU A 541 -6.46 0.59 -12.65
C LEU A 541 -5.56 1.08 -13.78
N ASN A 542 -5.74 2.32 -14.23
CA ASN A 542 -4.92 2.98 -15.25
C ASN A 542 -3.77 3.81 -14.66
N SER A 543 -3.46 3.68 -13.35
CA SER A 543 -2.41 4.42 -12.65
C SER A 543 -2.59 5.95 -12.69
N VAL A 544 -3.84 6.40 -12.76
CA VAL A 544 -4.23 7.81 -12.77
C VAL A 544 -4.65 8.20 -11.36
N ASN A 545 -4.17 9.36 -10.87
CA ASN A 545 -4.62 9.93 -9.60
C ASN A 545 -6.09 10.34 -9.71
N PRO A 546 -7.03 9.69 -8.99
CA PRO A 546 -8.46 9.97 -9.13
C PRO A 546 -8.83 11.42 -8.80
N GLN A 547 -8.14 12.05 -7.85
CA GLN A 547 -8.48 13.41 -7.42
C GLN A 547 -8.08 14.43 -8.48
N GLU A 548 -6.88 14.33 -9.04
CA GLU A 548 -6.40 15.22 -10.09
C GLU A 548 -7.24 15.07 -11.37
N TRP A 549 -7.50 13.84 -11.75
CA TRP A 549 -8.30 13.51 -12.92
C TRP A 549 -9.75 14.01 -12.80
N LEU A 550 -10.41 13.73 -11.65
CA LEU A 550 -11.78 14.20 -11.43
C LEU A 550 -11.88 15.72 -11.40
N ALA A 551 -10.88 16.40 -10.83
CA ALA A 551 -10.84 17.85 -10.81
C ALA A 551 -10.76 18.43 -12.24
N ASP A 552 -9.88 17.89 -13.10
CA ASP A 552 -9.76 18.32 -14.50
C ASP A 552 -11.03 17.97 -15.31
N ALA A 553 -11.55 16.76 -15.16
CA ALA A 553 -12.77 16.35 -15.85
C ALA A 553 -13.96 17.25 -15.49
N LEU A 554 -14.15 17.54 -14.20
CA LEU A 554 -15.20 18.44 -13.72
C LEU A 554 -15.00 19.87 -14.23
N ASP A 555 -13.79 20.37 -14.26
CA ASP A 555 -13.47 21.71 -14.79
C ASP A 555 -13.79 21.79 -16.27
N ARG A 556 -13.33 20.84 -17.07
CA ARG A 556 -13.56 20.80 -18.53
C ARG A 556 -15.03 20.63 -18.88
N ILE A 557 -15.73 19.72 -18.21
CA ILE A 557 -17.19 19.56 -18.42
C ILE A 557 -17.94 20.82 -17.99
N GLY A 558 -17.59 21.42 -16.86
CA GLY A 558 -18.18 22.68 -16.39
C GLY A 558 -17.99 23.83 -17.39
N LYS A 559 -16.87 23.84 -18.11
CA LYS A 559 -16.57 24.80 -19.19
C LYS A 559 -17.21 24.45 -20.53
N GLY A 560 -18.05 23.41 -20.60
CA GLY A 560 -18.80 23.02 -21.80
C GLY A 560 -18.00 22.10 -22.75
N HIS A 561 -17.21 21.18 -22.21
CA HIS A 561 -16.55 20.15 -23.03
C HIS A 561 -17.57 19.40 -23.90
N PRO A 562 -17.38 19.29 -25.22
CA PRO A 562 -18.36 18.68 -26.11
C PRO A 562 -18.62 17.22 -25.78
N ILE A 563 -19.89 16.82 -25.68
CA ILE A 563 -20.30 15.46 -25.31
C ILE A 563 -19.80 14.41 -26.31
N ASN A 564 -19.70 14.73 -27.57
CA ASN A 564 -19.15 13.85 -28.61
C ASN A 564 -17.64 13.64 -28.51
N ARG A 565 -16.95 14.38 -27.62
CA ARG A 565 -15.52 14.26 -27.34
C ARG A 565 -15.27 13.77 -25.90
N ILE A 566 -16.29 13.28 -25.22
CA ILE A 566 -16.21 12.84 -23.82
C ILE A 566 -15.15 11.75 -23.59
N ASP A 567 -14.84 10.96 -24.60
CA ASP A 567 -13.82 9.91 -24.56
C ASP A 567 -12.40 10.45 -24.27
N GLU A 568 -12.13 11.73 -24.57
CA GLU A 568 -10.87 12.38 -24.22
C GLU A 568 -10.65 12.52 -22.71
N LEU A 569 -11.74 12.50 -21.95
CA LEU A 569 -11.71 12.59 -20.50
C LEU A 569 -11.64 11.23 -19.81
N LEU A 570 -11.68 10.11 -20.54
CA LEU A 570 -11.56 8.79 -19.95
C LEU A 570 -10.17 8.60 -19.31
N PRO A 571 -10.04 7.90 -18.18
CA PRO A 571 -8.79 7.79 -17.44
C PRO A 571 -7.59 7.33 -18.28
N TRP A 572 -7.80 6.44 -19.22
CA TRP A 572 -6.74 5.90 -20.09
C TRP A 572 -6.35 6.82 -21.26
N ASN A 573 -7.12 7.86 -21.54
CA ASN A 573 -6.83 8.89 -22.52
C ASN A 573 -6.37 10.21 -21.86
N TRP A 574 -6.51 10.31 -20.55
CA TRP A 574 -6.17 11.50 -19.80
C TRP A 574 -4.66 11.62 -19.59
N SER A 575 -4.14 12.80 -19.79
CA SER A 575 -2.80 13.21 -19.39
C SER A 575 -2.90 14.41 -18.46
N LYS A 576 -2.03 14.43 -17.44
CA LYS A 576 -1.98 15.55 -16.50
C LYS A 576 -1.70 16.85 -17.28
N PRO A 577 -2.53 17.89 -17.12
CA PRO A 577 -2.25 19.18 -17.71
C PRO A 577 -0.92 19.72 -17.18
N ASP A 578 -0.07 20.27 -18.05
CA ASP A 578 1.15 20.95 -17.64
C ASP A 578 0.82 22.10 -16.68
N CYS A 579 1.39 22.09 -15.49
CA CYS A 579 1.18 23.12 -14.46
C CYS A 579 1.61 24.54 -14.90
N SER A 580 2.26 24.68 -16.06
CA SER A 580 2.73 25.97 -16.59
C SER A 580 1.62 26.87 -17.16
N SER A 581 0.39 26.34 -17.38
CA SER A 581 -0.67 27.11 -18.06
C SER A 581 -1.86 27.52 -17.20
N THR A 582 -2.00 27.02 -15.96
CA THR A 582 -3.24 27.22 -15.20
C THR A 582 -3.22 28.39 -14.22
N TYR A 583 -2.07 29.01 -13.95
CA TYR A 583 -1.95 30.21 -13.11
C TYR A 583 -0.87 31.18 -13.60
N ARG A 584 -0.81 31.47 -14.90
CA ARG A 584 -0.31 32.78 -15.29
C ARG A 584 -1.47 33.77 -15.07
N SER A 585 -1.46 34.44 -13.92
CA SER A 585 -2.03 35.76 -13.81
C SER A 585 -1.45 36.57 -14.97
N ASP A 586 -2.30 37.11 -15.83
CA ASP A 586 -1.95 38.23 -16.68
C ASP A 586 -1.45 39.38 -15.78
N GLU A 587 -0.19 39.34 -15.38
CA GLU A 587 0.59 40.50 -15.07
C GLU A 587 0.90 41.16 -16.43
N ALA A 588 -0.16 41.70 -17.06
CA ALA A 588 -0.02 42.60 -18.17
C ALA A 588 0.63 43.87 -17.64
N ASP A 589 1.86 44.03 -18.07
CA ASP A 589 2.51 45.32 -18.37
C ASP A 589 1.72 46.58 -17.96
N CYS A 590 1.98 47.06 -16.77
CA CYS A 590 1.77 48.45 -16.40
C CYS A 590 3.11 49.15 -16.19
N SER A 591 4.00 49.01 -17.19
CA SER A 591 5.18 49.87 -17.31
C SER A 591 5.05 50.69 -18.61
N GLY A 592 4.55 51.93 -18.54
CA GLY A 592 4.72 52.85 -19.63
C GLY A 592 3.53 53.78 -19.88
N ALA A 593 3.24 54.71 -18.99
CA ALA A 593 2.71 56.01 -19.40
C ALA A 593 3.19 57.05 -18.37
N GLY A 594 4.34 57.64 -18.68
CA GLY A 594 4.82 58.82 -17.98
C GLY A 594 3.82 59.97 -18.15
N LEU A 595 3.44 60.55 -17.01
CA LEU A 595 2.82 61.85 -16.97
C LEU A 595 3.87 62.89 -17.33
N VAL A 596 3.60 63.60 -18.44
CA VAL A 596 4.16 64.94 -18.70
C VAL A 596 2.98 65.91 -18.75
N LEU A 597 2.96 66.80 -17.74
CA LEU A 597 2.15 68.01 -17.54
C LEU A 597 0.66 67.82 -17.32
#